data_84a4d3f2fd83f73f243770d841f6fa06
#
_entry.id   84a4d3f2fd83f73f243770d841f6fa06
#
_cell.length_a   1.000
_cell.length_b   1.000
_cell.length_c   1.000
_cell.angle_alpha   90.00
_cell.angle_beta   90.00
_cell.angle_gamma   90.00
#
_symmetry.space_group_name_H-M   'P 1'
#
loop_
_entity.id
_entity.type
_entity.pdbx_description
1 polymer ?
#
loop_
_entity_poly.entity_id
_entity_poly.type
_entity_poly.pdbx_seq_one_letter_code
_entity_poly.pdbx_strand_id
1 'polypeptide(L)'
;MAVIVAFVINSALNLLLGLLIAKMLGPADFGRFALATAGAVVLNTLLFEWLRLSATRFYSARVRDGEPWIRAGLDRAYGVIAVALVALAALCAGLGLAIDPSPESRLAITAATALTAVGIGLFDYHAALARARFVGGTYLKLVVWKNVFGLVLMAGTAWFFPQPVWVLLAGAAAQALAVVVMRAALHDRPGVFAPERSRQTLRLFAGYGLPLIAANAIYQLMPFINRGAIAAAADFSEAGYFALAADLGSRGFSTLGTALDLLLFQLAVRAEEHHGREAAEAQITRNIGVVVALLLPCAAGYWAVTPALQQLVVPEAFRGPFALYTALLIPGLFCLSIMNFALNPIFQIRRRTRPVIAAALLGCAINGIGLAVLPRLMGPAGIAVAQSLGLAAAAALLAGRALFGPDRLAMPWRDIGLSAAASLAMLVVLAPLRHLEPAVALTICVGLGVALYGAVVWVFDIAGLRLLVTERFGRRRPVAAE
;
A
#
# COMPACT_ATOMS: atom_id res chain seq x y z
N MET A 1 19.85 0.05 -4.70
CA MET A 1 20.01 1.12 -3.66
C MET A 1 19.01 2.27 -3.88
N ALA A 2 19.06 3.03 -4.99
CA ALA A 2 18.19 4.22 -5.21
C ALA A 2 16.69 3.97 -5.02
N VAL A 3 16.16 2.82 -5.47
CA VAL A 3 14.74 2.46 -5.32
C VAL A 3 14.34 2.24 -3.86
N ILE A 4 15.20 1.60 -3.06
CA ILE A 4 14.94 1.38 -1.62
C ILE A 4 14.96 2.72 -0.87
N VAL A 5 15.95 3.57 -1.15
CA VAL A 5 16.03 4.92 -0.58
C VAL A 5 14.80 5.74 -0.94
N ALA A 6 14.39 5.72 -2.22
CA ALA A 6 13.16 6.40 -2.67
C ALA A 6 11.93 5.90 -1.91
N PHE A 7 11.83 4.60 -1.68
CA PHE A 7 10.71 4.00 -0.95
C PHE A 7 10.66 4.45 0.51
N VAL A 8 11.79 4.43 1.21
CA VAL A 8 11.87 4.86 2.63
C VAL A 8 11.53 6.34 2.76
N ILE A 9 12.12 7.20 1.92
CA ILE A 9 11.83 8.65 1.90
C ILE A 9 10.35 8.88 1.61
N ASN A 10 9.79 8.20 0.58
CA ASN A 10 8.39 8.33 0.24
C ASN A 10 7.48 7.91 1.41
N SER A 11 7.78 6.81 2.10
CA SER A 11 6.98 6.33 3.23
C SER A 11 7.01 7.31 4.40
N ALA A 12 8.19 7.79 4.78
CA ALA A 12 8.37 8.74 5.88
C ALA A 12 7.69 10.10 5.61
N LEU A 13 7.90 10.67 4.41
CA LEU A 13 7.31 11.96 4.04
C LEU A 13 5.78 11.88 3.90
N ASN A 14 5.24 10.79 3.34
CA ASN A 14 3.80 10.61 3.28
C ASN A 14 3.16 10.37 4.64
N LEU A 15 3.88 9.73 5.59
CA LEU A 15 3.43 9.61 6.97
C LEU A 15 3.31 10.97 7.64
N LEU A 16 4.38 11.77 7.56
CA LEU A 16 4.42 13.13 8.09
C LEU A 16 3.32 14.00 7.47
N LEU A 17 3.18 13.98 6.15
CA LEU A 17 2.15 14.72 5.43
C LEU A 17 0.75 14.33 5.87
N GLY A 18 0.47 13.02 6.01
CA GLY A 18 -0.83 12.52 6.47
C GLY A 18 -1.20 13.03 7.86
N LEU A 19 -0.24 13.04 8.80
CA LEU A 19 -0.44 13.56 10.16
C LEU A 19 -0.63 15.09 10.17
N LEU A 20 0.12 15.82 9.36
CA LEU A 20 -0.04 17.27 9.22
C LEU A 20 -1.41 17.63 8.67
N ILE A 21 -1.85 16.96 7.61
CA ILE A 21 -3.19 17.19 7.03
C ILE A 21 -4.28 16.83 8.03
N ALA A 22 -4.17 15.71 8.75
CA ALA A 22 -5.12 15.32 9.79
C ALA A 22 -5.21 16.40 10.88
N LYS A 23 -4.05 16.93 11.33
CA LYS A 23 -4.01 17.99 12.35
C LYS A 23 -4.68 19.27 11.86
N MET A 24 -4.49 19.66 10.61
CA MET A 24 -4.98 20.91 10.05
C MET A 24 -6.46 20.88 9.70
N LEU A 25 -6.92 19.75 9.13
CA LEU A 25 -8.32 19.60 8.72
C LEU A 25 -9.25 19.24 9.90
N GLY A 26 -8.74 18.56 10.93
CA GLY A 26 -9.58 17.97 11.96
C GLY A 26 -10.31 16.70 11.48
N PRO A 27 -11.03 15.99 12.37
CA PRO A 27 -11.57 14.67 12.08
C PRO A 27 -12.57 14.62 10.93
N ALA A 28 -13.54 15.52 10.88
CA ALA A 28 -14.62 15.49 9.89
C ALA A 28 -14.10 15.77 8.47
N ASP A 29 -13.32 16.82 8.29
CA ASP A 29 -12.77 17.16 6.97
C ASP A 29 -11.65 16.22 6.55
N PHE A 30 -10.88 15.68 7.47
CA PHE A 30 -9.96 14.59 7.19
C PHE A 30 -10.71 13.33 6.75
N GLY A 31 -11.88 13.02 7.33
CA GLY A 31 -12.75 11.94 6.90
C GLY A 31 -13.24 12.10 5.46
N ARG A 32 -13.70 13.31 5.09
CA ARG A 32 -14.09 13.67 3.70
C ARG A 32 -12.89 13.53 2.75
N PHE A 33 -11.74 14.10 3.13
CA PHE A 33 -10.49 13.99 2.38
C PHE A 33 -10.04 12.54 2.18
N ALA A 34 -10.10 11.72 3.22
CA ALA A 34 -9.67 10.33 3.18
C ALA A 34 -10.61 9.47 2.32
N LEU A 35 -11.93 9.71 2.39
CA LEU A 35 -12.91 9.04 1.54
C LEU A 35 -12.69 9.41 0.07
N ALA A 36 -12.53 10.69 -0.24
CA ALA A 36 -12.26 11.18 -1.58
C ALA A 36 -10.93 10.63 -2.14
N THR A 37 -9.88 10.60 -1.32
CA THR A 37 -8.58 10.01 -1.70
C THR A 37 -8.72 8.51 -1.99
N ALA A 38 -9.47 7.76 -1.17
CA ALA A 38 -9.74 6.35 -1.43
C ALA A 38 -10.50 6.16 -2.75
N GLY A 39 -11.49 7.01 -3.04
CA GLY A 39 -12.20 7.03 -4.32
C GLY A 39 -11.27 7.33 -5.50
N ALA A 40 -10.35 8.30 -5.35
CA ALA A 40 -9.36 8.60 -6.38
C ALA A 40 -8.41 7.42 -6.64
N VAL A 41 -8.00 6.70 -5.60
CA VAL A 41 -7.19 5.46 -5.74
C VAL A 41 -7.96 4.37 -6.47
N VAL A 42 -9.24 4.18 -6.17
CA VAL A 42 -10.11 3.22 -6.90
C VAL A 42 -10.21 3.60 -8.37
N LEU A 43 -10.49 4.87 -8.69
CA LEU A 43 -10.54 5.35 -10.07
C LEU A 43 -9.20 5.17 -10.79
N ASN A 44 -8.09 5.51 -10.13
CA ASN A 44 -6.75 5.28 -10.67
C ASN A 44 -6.50 3.80 -10.97
N THR A 45 -6.84 2.92 -10.02
CA THR A 45 -6.65 1.47 -10.19
C THR A 45 -7.46 0.91 -11.35
N LEU A 46 -8.72 1.31 -11.49
CA LEU A 46 -9.60 0.82 -12.56
C LEU A 46 -9.21 1.37 -13.94
N LEU A 47 -8.81 2.63 -14.01
CA LEU A 47 -8.67 3.33 -15.28
C LEU A 47 -7.22 3.44 -15.78
N PHE A 48 -6.23 3.60 -14.90
CA PHE A 48 -4.84 3.88 -15.27
C PHE A 48 -3.86 2.76 -14.92
N GLU A 49 -4.15 1.91 -13.94
CA GLU A 49 -3.15 0.94 -13.46
C GLU A 49 -2.75 -0.09 -14.50
N TRP A 50 -3.64 -0.48 -15.41
CA TRP A 50 -3.30 -1.36 -16.51
C TRP A 50 -2.25 -0.76 -17.46
N LEU A 51 -2.26 0.57 -17.66
CA LEU A 51 -1.23 1.29 -18.42
C LEU A 51 0.11 1.24 -17.69
N ARG A 52 0.10 1.47 -16.37
CA ARG A 52 1.28 1.40 -15.51
C ARG A 52 1.95 0.02 -15.56
N LEU A 53 1.17 -1.03 -15.41
CA LEU A 53 1.66 -2.41 -15.43
C LEU A 53 2.21 -2.80 -16.80
N SER A 54 1.50 -2.41 -17.84
CA SER A 54 1.92 -2.64 -19.23
C SER A 54 3.20 -1.89 -19.58
N ALA A 55 3.30 -0.62 -19.19
CA ALA A 55 4.51 0.17 -19.36
C ALA A 55 5.71 -0.49 -18.64
N THR A 56 5.54 -0.95 -17.41
CA THR A 56 6.61 -1.61 -16.66
C THR A 56 7.10 -2.89 -17.36
N ARG A 57 6.19 -3.67 -17.96
CA ARG A 57 6.52 -4.95 -18.56
C ARG A 57 7.05 -4.84 -19.99
N PHE A 58 6.42 -4.00 -20.81
CA PHE A 58 6.64 -4.00 -22.27
C PHE A 58 7.48 -2.82 -22.76
N TYR A 59 7.72 -1.80 -21.95
CA TYR A 59 8.47 -0.61 -22.32
C TYR A 59 9.95 -0.70 -21.90
N SER A 60 10.70 -1.60 -22.53
CA SER A 60 12.15 -1.75 -22.32
C SER A 60 12.95 -0.89 -23.31
N ALA A 61 14.28 -0.74 -23.11
CA ALA A 61 15.15 -0.06 -24.04
C ALA A 61 15.06 -0.63 -25.45
N ARG A 62 15.04 -1.97 -25.58
CA ARG A 62 14.95 -2.68 -26.87
C ARG A 62 13.66 -2.35 -27.62
N VAL A 63 12.53 -2.34 -26.92
CA VAL A 63 11.22 -2.03 -27.50
C VAL A 63 11.14 -0.54 -27.87
N ARG A 64 11.72 0.34 -27.07
CA ARG A 64 11.73 1.79 -27.28
C ARG A 64 12.42 2.18 -28.58
N ASP A 65 13.51 1.51 -28.93
CA ASP A 65 14.29 1.81 -30.14
C ASP A 65 13.68 1.15 -31.40
N GLY A 66 13.08 -0.04 -31.25
CA GLY A 66 12.48 -0.80 -32.36
C GLY A 66 11.00 -0.51 -32.61
N GLU A 67 10.26 -0.08 -31.60
CA GLU A 67 8.79 0.09 -31.64
C GLU A 67 8.32 1.45 -31.08
N PRO A 68 8.67 2.57 -31.76
CA PRO A 68 8.39 3.92 -31.24
C PRO A 68 6.91 4.25 -31.07
N TRP A 69 6.01 3.52 -31.76
CA TRP A 69 4.56 3.70 -31.65
C TRP A 69 3.98 3.27 -30.30
N ILE A 70 4.69 2.43 -29.52
CA ILE A 70 4.22 1.96 -28.20
C ILE A 70 4.05 3.14 -27.25
N ARG A 71 5.08 4.01 -27.18
CA ARG A 71 5.02 5.19 -26.32
C ARG A 71 3.87 6.12 -26.72
N ALA A 72 3.75 6.42 -28.01
CA ALA A 72 2.69 7.27 -28.53
C ALA A 72 1.30 6.70 -28.26
N GLY A 73 1.17 5.35 -28.36
CA GLY A 73 -0.08 4.64 -28.04
C GLY A 73 -0.45 4.73 -26.56
N LEU A 74 0.52 4.53 -25.65
CA LEU A 74 0.32 4.64 -24.21
C LEU A 74 -0.03 6.08 -23.80
N ASP A 75 0.71 7.07 -24.30
CA ASP A 75 0.46 8.50 -24.02
C ASP A 75 -0.95 8.91 -24.48
N ARG A 76 -1.37 8.45 -25.68
CA ARG A 76 -2.72 8.71 -26.18
C ARG A 76 -3.80 8.02 -25.34
N ALA A 77 -3.59 6.78 -24.92
CA ALA A 77 -4.55 6.07 -24.08
C ALA A 77 -4.70 6.76 -22.72
N TYR A 78 -3.58 7.15 -22.10
CA TYR A 78 -3.60 7.95 -20.88
C TYR A 78 -4.35 9.27 -21.12
N GLY A 79 -4.02 10.00 -22.18
CA GLY A 79 -4.61 11.29 -22.50
C GLY A 79 -6.13 11.23 -22.70
N VAL A 80 -6.63 10.21 -23.39
CA VAL A 80 -8.09 10.02 -23.60
C VAL A 80 -8.82 9.80 -22.26
N ILE A 81 -8.27 8.94 -21.40
CA ILE A 81 -8.87 8.67 -20.08
C ILE A 81 -8.81 9.93 -19.21
N ALA A 82 -7.65 10.62 -19.19
CA ALA A 82 -7.48 11.85 -18.43
C ALA A 82 -8.43 12.95 -18.88
N VAL A 83 -8.57 13.18 -20.19
CA VAL A 83 -9.52 14.16 -20.75
C VAL A 83 -10.96 13.82 -20.37
N ALA A 84 -11.35 12.54 -20.44
CA ALA A 84 -12.70 12.11 -20.05
C ALA A 84 -12.96 12.40 -18.56
N LEU A 85 -11.99 12.11 -17.67
CA LEU A 85 -12.11 12.42 -16.24
C LEU A 85 -12.10 13.92 -15.95
N VAL A 86 -11.27 14.69 -16.65
CA VAL A 86 -11.26 16.16 -16.52
C VAL A 86 -12.58 16.76 -16.99
N ALA A 87 -13.16 16.27 -18.10
CA ALA A 87 -14.47 16.69 -18.57
C ALA A 87 -15.58 16.37 -17.55
N LEU A 88 -15.53 15.16 -16.95
CA LEU A 88 -16.45 14.78 -15.88
C LEU A 88 -16.27 15.68 -14.65
N ALA A 89 -15.02 15.95 -14.24
CA ALA A 89 -14.73 16.86 -13.14
C ALA A 89 -15.25 18.29 -13.42
N ALA A 90 -15.04 18.80 -14.64
CA ALA A 90 -15.55 20.11 -15.03
C ALA A 90 -17.08 20.17 -15.03
N LEU A 91 -17.74 19.09 -15.49
CA LEU A 91 -19.21 18.98 -15.43
C LEU A 91 -19.69 18.97 -13.97
N CYS A 92 -19.09 18.15 -13.11
CA CYS A 92 -19.44 18.12 -11.68
C CYS A 92 -19.19 19.47 -11.00
N ALA A 93 -18.07 20.12 -11.29
CA ALA A 93 -17.77 21.45 -10.74
C ALA A 93 -18.77 22.52 -11.23
N GLY A 94 -19.07 22.52 -12.52
CA GLY A 94 -20.07 23.46 -13.12
C GLY A 94 -21.48 23.28 -12.54
N LEU A 95 -21.93 22.02 -12.41
CA LEU A 95 -23.19 21.70 -11.74
C LEU A 95 -23.15 22.06 -10.24
N GLY A 96 -22.01 21.82 -9.58
CA GLY A 96 -21.81 22.21 -8.19
C GLY A 96 -21.97 23.71 -7.98
N LEU A 97 -21.31 24.52 -8.81
CA LEU A 97 -21.45 25.99 -8.73
C LEU A 97 -22.89 26.48 -8.97
N ALA A 98 -23.66 25.76 -9.76
CA ALA A 98 -25.07 26.12 -10.06
C ALA A 98 -26.03 25.68 -8.94
N ILE A 99 -25.80 24.57 -8.28
CA ILE A 99 -26.70 23.95 -7.28
C ILE A 99 -26.30 24.30 -5.85
N ASP A 100 -25.01 24.14 -5.53
CA ASP A 100 -24.44 24.38 -4.22
C ASP A 100 -22.98 24.83 -4.37
N PRO A 101 -22.71 26.14 -4.39
CA PRO A 101 -21.37 26.68 -4.62
C PRO A 101 -20.41 26.48 -3.46
N SER A 102 -20.82 25.81 -2.39
CA SER A 102 -19.94 25.54 -1.25
C SER A 102 -18.81 24.58 -1.64
N PRO A 103 -17.57 24.79 -1.14
CA PRO A 103 -16.48 23.87 -1.38
C PRO A 103 -16.65 22.51 -0.68
N GLU A 104 -17.63 22.42 0.21
CA GLU A 104 -18.03 21.18 0.87
C GLU A 104 -19.07 20.37 0.08
N SER A 105 -19.56 20.92 -1.03
CA SER A 105 -20.57 20.26 -1.85
C SER A 105 -20.07 18.90 -2.36
N ARG A 106 -20.98 17.94 -2.43
CA ARG A 106 -20.66 16.59 -2.93
C ARG A 106 -20.09 16.64 -4.35
N LEU A 107 -20.56 17.57 -5.17
CA LEU A 107 -20.11 17.74 -6.54
C LEU A 107 -18.70 18.30 -6.62
N ALA A 108 -18.33 19.27 -5.77
CA ALA A 108 -16.97 19.80 -5.69
C ALA A 108 -15.98 18.72 -5.22
N ILE A 109 -16.33 17.94 -4.20
CA ILE A 109 -15.51 16.82 -3.72
C ILE A 109 -15.36 15.75 -4.82
N THR A 110 -16.43 15.43 -5.57
CA THR A 110 -16.38 14.46 -6.68
C THR A 110 -15.46 14.96 -7.81
N ALA A 111 -15.53 16.23 -8.17
CA ALA A 111 -14.65 16.84 -9.15
C ALA A 111 -13.17 16.78 -8.71
N ALA A 112 -12.87 17.14 -7.46
CA ALA A 112 -11.53 17.07 -6.89
C ALA A 112 -11.01 15.62 -6.82
N THR A 113 -11.88 14.66 -6.51
CA THR A 113 -11.55 13.21 -6.52
C THR A 113 -11.14 12.75 -7.92
N ALA A 114 -11.89 13.12 -8.96
CA ALA A 114 -11.56 12.77 -10.34
C ALA A 114 -10.23 13.39 -10.79
N LEU A 115 -9.98 14.66 -10.47
CA LEU A 115 -8.70 15.32 -10.76
C LEU A 115 -7.53 14.71 -9.98
N THR A 116 -7.76 14.30 -8.74
CA THR A 116 -6.76 13.58 -7.94
C THR A 116 -6.42 12.23 -8.58
N ALA A 117 -7.40 11.49 -9.10
CA ALA A 117 -7.16 10.24 -9.82
C ALA A 117 -6.31 10.45 -11.09
N VAL A 118 -6.55 11.53 -11.83
CA VAL A 118 -5.72 11.92 -13.00
C VAL A 118 -4.28 12.21 -12.54
N GLY A 119 -4.10 12.96 -11.46
CA GLY A 119 -2.77 13.27 -10.90
C GLY A 119 -2.01 12.01 -10.50
N ILE A 120 -2.65 11.10 -9.74
CA ILE A 120 -2.08 9.81 -9.34
C ILE A 120 -1.68 9.00 -10.58
N GLY A 121 -2.58 8.87 -11.56
CA GLY A 121 -2.32 8.14 -12.79
C GLY A 121 -1.16 8.74 -13.59
N LEU A 122 -1.07 10.08 -13.69
CA LEU A 122 0.02 10.78 -14.35
C LEU A 122 1.38 10.46 -13.72
N PHE A 123 1.45 10.57 -12.39
CA PHE A 123 2.67 10.26 -11.66
C PHE A 123 3.06 8.79 -11.82
N ASP A 124 2.12 7.87 -11.56
CA ASP A 124 2.36 6.43 -11.59
C ASP A 124 2.79 5.93 -12.97
N TYR A 125 2.19 6.48 -14.03
CA TYR A 125 2.56 6.18 -15.41
C TYR A 125 4.02 6.59 -15.70
N HIS A 126 4.41 7.82 -15.37
CA HIS A 126 5.78 8.30 -15.61
C HIS A 126 6.80 7.61 -14.69
N ALA A 127 6.42 7.27 -13.46
CA ALA A 127 7.23 6.46 -12.56
C ALA A 127 7.47 5.04 -13.10
N ALA A 128 6.46 4.44 -13.75
CA ALA A 128 6.60 3.15 -14.42
C ALA A 128 7.56 3.22 -15.62
N LEU A 129 7.44 4.26 -16.44
CA LEU A 129 8.37 4.50 -17.56
C LEU A 129 9.83 4.66 -17.09
N ALA A 130 10.06 5.45 -16.03
CA ALA A 130 11.40 5.61 -15.46
C ALA A 130 11.99 4.29 -14.97
N ARG A 131 11.18 3.43 -14.36
CA ARG A 131 11.58 2.07 -13.93
C ARG A 131 11.85 1.15 -15.11
N ALA A 132 10.98 1.14 -16.12
CA ALA A 132 11.12 0.31 -17.31
C ALA A 132 12.37 0.64 -18.12
N ARG A 133 12.88 1.87 -18.01
CA ARG A 133 14.18 2.30 -18.60
C ARG A 133 15.40 1.89 -17.76
N PHE A 134 15.21 1.30 -16.59
CA PHE A 134 16.27 1.00 -15.61
C PHE A 134 17.06 2.23 -15.13
N VAL A 135 16.48 3.43 -15.20
CA VAL A 135 17.11 4.70 -14.75
C VAL A 135 16.66 5.01 -13.32
N GLY A 136 17.24 4.29 -12.36
CA GLY A 136 16.88 4.43 -10.94
C GLY A 136 17.06 5.84 -10.38
N GLY A 137 18.04 6.61 -10.87
CA GLY A 137 18.25 8.01 -10.47
C GLY A 137 17.09 8.94 -10.89
N THR A 138 16.54 8.76 -12.10
CA THR A 138 15.36 9.53 -12.56
C THR A 138 14.14 9.18 -11.74
N TYR A 139 13.91 7.89 -11.45
CA TYR A 139 12.84 7.45 -10.57
C TYR A 139 12.94 8.07 -9.17
N LEU A 140 14.13 8.01 -8.55
CA LEU A 140 14.37 8.62 -7.24
C LEU A 140 14.05 10.13 -7.24
N LYS A 141 14.58 10.88 -8.21
CA LYS A 141 14.31 12.32 -8.33
C LYS A 141 12.83 12.62 -8.49
N LEU A 142 12.12 11.85 -9.32
CA LEU A 142 10.68 11.99 -9.52
C LEU A 142 9.88 11.79 -8.22
N VAL A 143 10.23 10.74 -7.44
CA VAL A 143 9.62 10.48 -6.12
C VAL A 143 9.93 11.60 -5.13
N VAL A 144 11.16 12.08 -5.08
CA VAL A 144 11.55 13.18 -4.19
C VAL A 144 10.77 14.45 -4.53
N TRP A 145 10.72 14.86 -5.79
CA TRP A 145 9.96 16.05 -6.21
C TRP A 145 8.47 15.94 -5.89
N LYS A 146 7.86 14.78 -6.16
CA LYS A 146 6.46 14.54 -5.77
C LYS A 146 6.23 14.77 -4.28
N ASN A 147 7.10 14.24 -3.44
CA ASN A 147 6.95 14.37 -2.00
C ASN A 147 7.22 15.79 -1.50
N VAL A 148 8.22 16.48 -2.06
CA VAL A 148 8.51 17.88 -1.74
C VAL A 148 7.33 18.77 -2.12
N PHE A 149 6.84 18.66 -3.36
CA PHE A 149 5.66 19.43 -3.79
C PHE A 149 4.41 19.03 -3.02
N GLY A 150 4.24 17.72 -2.73
CA GLY A 150 3.15 17.24 -1.88
C GLY A 150 3.16 17.89 -0.50
N LEU A 151 4.32 17.89 0.16
CA LEU A 151 4.46 18.53 1.47
C LEU A 151 4.19 20.04 1.41
N VAL A 152 4.82 20.75 0.45
CA VAL A 152 4.68 22.21 0.35
C VAL A 152 3.25 22.62 -0.05
N LEU A 153 2.71 22.03 -1.12
CA LEU A 153 1.41 22.43 -1.64
C LEU A 153 0.25 21.94 -0.77
N MET A 154 0.24 20.66 -0.36
CA MET A 154 -0.89 20.15 0.43
C MET A 154 -0.87 20.69 1.86
N ALA A 155 0.28 20.73 2.54
CA ALA A 155 0.35 21.29 3.89
C ALA A 155 0.17 22.82 3.86
N GLY A 156 0.75 23.51 2.87
CA GLY A 156 0.52 24.95 2.68
C GLY A 156 -0.95 25.28 2.43
N THR A 157 -1.60 24.52 1.54
CA THR A 157 -3.04 24.70 1.27
C THR A 157 -3.88 24.38 2.52
N ALA A 158 -3.58 23.29 3.24
CA ALA A 158 -4.30 22.95 4.47
C ALA A 158 -4.14 24.03 5.58
N TRP A 159 -3.02 24.75 5.58
CA TRP A 159 -2.79 25.84 6.52
C TRP A 159 -3.64 27.08 6.22
N PHE A 160 -3.72 27.50 4.93
CA PHE A 160 -4.45 28.70 4.54
C PHE A 160 -5.92 28.44 4.23
N PHE A 161 -6.23 27.27 3.68
CA PHE A 161 -7.56 26.85 3.25
C PHE A 161 -7.83 25.42 3.73
N PRO A 162 -8.16 25.21 5.02
CA PRO A 162 -8.33 23.88 5.62
C PRO A 162 -9.61 23.19 5.17
N GLN A 163 -9.75 22.97 3.88
CA GLN A 163 -10.90 22.32 3.25
C GLN A 163 -10.46 21.16 2.36
N PRO A 164 -11.14 20.01 2.40
CA PRO A 164 -10.76 18.79 1.69
C PRO A 164 -10.51 18.98 0.19
N VAL A 165 -11.35 19.76 -0.48
CA VAL A 165 -11.30 20.01 -1.93
C VAL A 165 -9.97 20.65 -2.32
N TRP A 166 -9.57 21.71 -1.63
CA TRP A 166 -8.33 22.43 -1.95
C TRP A 166 -7.09 21.57 -1.70
N VAL A 167 -7.09 20.79 -0.63
CA VAL A 167 -5.98 19.87 -0.31
C VAL A 167 -5.88 18.75 -1.35
N LEU A 168 -7.01 18.21 -1.84
CA LEU A 168 -7.05 17.24 -2.93
C LEU A 168 -6.47 17.81 -4.23
N LEU A 169 -6.90 19.02 -4.60
CA LEU A 169 -6.43 19.72 -5.81
C LEU A 169 -4.92 20.05 -5.69
N ALA A 170 -4.45 20.46 -4.52
CA ALA A 170 -3.03 20.67 -4.25
C ALA A 170 -2.22 19.38 -4.40
N GLY A 171 -2.78 18.24 -3.98
CA GLY A 171 -2.18 16.92 -4.18
C GLY A 171 -2.08 16.52 -5.65
N ALA A 172 -3.14 16.75 -6.42
CA ALA A 172 -3.13 16.53 -7.87
C ALA A 172 -2.10 17.43 -8.57
N ALA A 173 -2.05 18.72 -8.20
CA ALA A 173 -1.07 19.68 -8.72
C ALA A 173 0.37 19.29 -8.38
N ALA A 174 0.63 18.82 -7.16
CA ALA A 174 1.96 18.36 -6.73
C ALA A 174 2.49 17.22 -7.60
N GLN A 175 1.62 16.26 -7.93
CA GLN A 175 1.96 15.12 -8.79
C GLN A 175 2.24 15.57 -10.23
N ALA A 176 1.38 16.44 -10.78
CA ALA A 176 1.56 17.01 -12.11
C ALA A 176 2.85 17.84 -12.19
N LEU A 177 3.11 18.68 -11.19
CA LEU A 177 4.31 19.54 -11.14
C LEU A 177 5.60 18.70 -11.07
N ALA A 178 5.61 17.60 -10.31
CA ALA A 178 6.75 16.69 -10.28
C ALA A 178 7.08 16.11 -11.67
N VAL A 179 6.05 15.73 -12.45
CA VAL A 179 6.23 15.24 -13.82
C VAL A 179 6.70 16.37 -14.76
N VAL A 180 6.14 17.58 -14.63
CA VAL A 180 6.54 18.75 -15.45
C VAL A 180 7.99 19.13 -15.21
N VAL A 181 8.43 19.20 -13.95
CA VAL A 181 9.82 19.50 -13.60
C VAL A 181 10.79 18.44 -14.14
N MET A 182 10.37 17.19 -14.13
CA MET A 182 11.18 16.07 -14.61
C MET A 182 10.99 15.77 -16.11
N ARG A 183 10.19 16.57 -16.85
CA ARG A 183 9.83 16.32 -18.25
C ARG A 183 11.04 16.04 -19.16
N ALA A 184 12.12 16.79 -19.02
CA ALA A 184 13.32 16.63 -19.84
C ALA A 184 14.00 15.25 -19.62
N ALA A 185 14.04 14.77 -18.36
CA ALA A 185 14.59 13.46 -18.03
C ALA A 185 13.65 12.29 -18.36
N LEU A 186 12.35 12.57 -18.50
CA LEU A 186 11.31 11.60 -18.84
C LEU A 186 11.00 11.54 -20.35
N HIS A 187 11.54 12.50 -21.12
CA HIS A 187 11.33 12.59 -22.56
C HIS A 187 12.02 11.43 -23.29
N ASP A 188 11.32 10.84 -24.24
CA ASP A 188 11.85 9.92 -25.24
C ASP A 188 11.88 10.58 -26.62
N ARG A 189 12.55 9.95 -27.56
CA ARG A 189 12.44 10.35 -28.97
C ARG A 189 10.95 10.33 -29.37
N PRO A 190 10.48 11.36 -30.12
CA PRO A 190 9.07 11.43 -30.52
C PRO A 190 8.70 10.16 -31.27
N GLY A 191 7.77 9.39 -30.71
CA GLY A 191 7.25 8.21 -31.33
C GLY A 191 6.30 8.56 -32.47
N VAL A 192 6.39 7.87 -33.58
CA VAL A 192 5.42 7.99 -34.67
C VAL A 192 4.15 7.25 -34.24
N PHE A 193 3.02 7.96 -34.19
CA PHE A 193 1.73 7.33 -33.91
C PHE A 193 1.27 6.54 -35.13
N ALA A 194 1.18 5.20 -34.98
CA ALA A 194 0.66 4.28 -35.97
C ALA A 194 -0.68 3.70 -35.46
N PRO A 195 -1.86 4.17 -35.96
CA PRO A 195 -3.16 3.84 -35.38
C PRO A 195 -3.43 2.34 -35.22
N GLU A 196 -3.18 1.57 -36.28
CA GLU A 196 -3.44 0.13 -36.28
C GLU A 196 -2.51 -0.63 -35.34
N ARG A 197 -1.20 -0.37 -35.40
CA ARG A 197 -0.20 -0.97 -34.53
C ARG A 197 -0.43 -0.60 -33.06
N SER A 198 -0.73 0.68 -32.80
CA SER A 198 -1.07 1.16 -31.46
C SER A 198 -2.32 0.48 -30.92
N ARG A 199 -3.36 0.26 -31.74
CA ARG A 199 -4.59 -0.43 -31.33
C ARG A 199 -4.33 -1.91 -31.00
N GLN A 200 -3.51 -2.59 -31.79
CA GLN A 200 -3.12 -3.98 -31.52
C GLN A 200 -2.29 -4.08 -30.23
N THR A 201 -1.32 -3.19 -30.06
CA THR A 201 -0.48 -3.10 -28.86
C THR A 201 -1.31 -2.82 -27.62
N LEU A 202 -2.26 -1.86 -27.68
CA LEU A 202 -3.14 -1.54 -26.55
C LEU A 202 -4.08 -2.71 -26.19
N ARG A 203 -4.57 -3.47 -27.19
CA ARG A 203 -5.35 -4.70 -26.93
C ARG A 203 -4.51 -5.75 -26.21
N LEU A 204 -3.26 -5.95 -26.61
CA LEU A 204 -2.31 -6.85 -25.96
C LEU A 204 -2.07 -6.38 -24.50
N PHE A 205 -1.86 -5.10 -24.30
CA PHE A 205 -1.61 -4.52 -22.98
C PHE A 205 -2.82 -4.61 -22.07
N ALA A 206 -4.02 -4.32 -22.59
CA ALA A 206 -5.26 -4.49 -21.85
C ALA A 206 -5.52 -5.96 -21.49
N GLY A 207 -5.28 -6.89 -22.44
CA GLY A 207 -5.39 -8.32 -22.22
C GLY A 207 -4.44 -8.85 -21.13
N TYR A 208 -3.29 -8.23 -20.95
CA TYR A 208 -2.35 -8.52 -19.86
C TYR A 208 -2.71 -7.80 -18.57
N GLY A 209 -2.94 -6.48 -18.63
CA GLY A 209 -3.10 -5.61 -17.48
C GLY A 209 -4.43 -5.78 -16.77
N LEU A 210 -5.55 -5.84 -17.50
CA LEU A 210 -6.89 -5.89 -16.91
C LEU A 210 -7.13 -7.10 -15.99
N PRO A 211 -6.77 -8.35 -16.36
CA PRO A 211 -6.91 -9.46 -15.43
C PRO A 211 -6.03 -9.32 -14.18
N LEU A 212 -4.86 -8.70 -14.35
CA LEU A 212 -3.91 -8.54 -13.25
C LEU A 212 -4.36 -7.51 -12.21
N ILE A 213 -5.05 -6.43 -12.65
CA ILE A 213 -5.58 -5.42 -11.74
C ILE A 213 -6.87 -5.85 -11.02
N ALA A 214 -7.57 -6.89 -11.52
CA ALA A 214 -8.89 -7.25 -11.00
C ALA A 214 -8.87 -7.54 -9.48
N ALA A 215 -7.92 -8.33 -9.01
CA ALA A 215 -7.79 -8.62 -7.59
C ALA A 215 -7.39 -7.35 -6.78
N ASN A 216 -6.47 -6.54 -7.31
CA ASN A 216 -6.05 -5.30 -6.66
C ASN A 216 -7.21 -4.30 -6.58
N ALA A 217 -8.00 -4.16 -7.65
CA ALA A 217 -9.16 -3.28 -7.66
C ALA A 217 -10.18 -3.67 -6.58
N ILE A 218 -10.44 -4.96 -6.38
CA ILE A 218 -11.34 -5.46 -5.33
C ILE A 218 -10.81 -5.09 -3.94
N TYR A 219 -9.50 -5.27 -3.69
CA TYR A 219 -8.89 -4.87 -2.41
C TYR A 219 -8.91 -3.35 -2.19
N GLN A 220 -8.76 -2.54 -3.25
CA GLN A 220 -8.84 -1.07 -3.14
C GLN A 220 -10.27 -0.57 -2.94
N LEU A 221 -11.28 -1.31 -3.39
CA LEU A 221 -12.68 -1.01 -3.10
C LEU A 221 -13.03 -1.11 -1.63
N MET A 222 -12.42 -2.04 -0.88
CA MET A 222 -12.75 -2.29 0.52
C MET A 222 -12.54 -1.06 1.42
N PRO A 223 -11.37 -0.38 1.42
CA PRO A 223 -11.18 0.85 2.19
C PRO A 223 -12.15 1.97 1.77
N PHE A 224 -12.46 2.10 0.49
CA PHE A 224 -13.39 3.11 -0.02
C PHE A 224 -14.82 2.85 0.49
N ILE A 225 -15.30 1.62 0.35
CA ILE A 225 -16.64 1.23 0.81
C ILE A 225 -16.74 1.38 2.33
N ASN A 226 -15.73 0.96 3.10
CA ASN A 226 -15.74 1.04 4.54
C ASN A 226 -15.75 2.48 5.05
N ARG A 227 -14.95 3.38 4.47
CA ARG A 227 -14.96 4.81 4.80
C ARG A 227 -16.31 5.45 4.48
N GLY A 228 -16.91 5.10 3.32
CA GLY A 228 -18.24 5.55 2.95
C GLY A 228 -19.33 5.01 3.86
N ALA A 229 -19.24 3.74 4.26
CA ALA A 229 -20.18 3.12 5.18
C ALA A 229 -20.14 3.73 6.58
N ILE A 230 -18.94 4.05 7.11
CA ILE A 230 -18.79 4.74 8.40
C ILE A 230 -19.38 6.15 8.29
N ALA A 231 -19.05 6.90 7.24
CA ALA A 231 -19.58 8.26 7.03
C ALA A 231 -21.11 8.29 6.91
N ALA A 232 -21.70 7.22 6.34
CA ALA A 232 -23.16 7.09 6.21
C ALA A 232 -23.84 6.56 7.48
N ALA A 233 -23.18 5.69 8.25
CA ALA A 233 -23.75 5.08 9.45
C ALA A 233 -23.61 5.95 10.71
N ALA A 234 -22.60 6.82 10.75
CA ALA A 234 -22.33 7.74 11.84
C ALA A 234 -22.12 9.16 11.30
N ASP A 235 -20.86 9.56 11.09
CA ASP A 235 -20.49 10.86 10.54
C ASP A 235 -19.10 10.82 9.89
N PHE A 236 -18.67 11.96 9.33
CA PHE A 236 -17.34 12.07 8.73
C PHE A 236 -16.20 12.10 9.75
N SER A 237 -16.46 12.45 11.01
CA SER A 237 -15.44 12.42 12.07
C SER A 237 -15.05 11.00 12.41
N GLU A 238 -16.04 10.11 12.53
CA GLU A 238 -15.81 8.67 12.71
C GLU A 238 -15.05 8.07 11.51
N ALA A 239 -15.43 8.46 10.29
CA ALA A 239 -14.68 8.07 9.09
C ALA A 239 -13.22 8.57 9.12
N GLY A 240 -12.97 9.74 9.68
CA GLY A 240 -11.65 10.33 9.89
C GLY A 240 -10.81 9.54 10.89
N TYR A 241 -11.37 9.17 12.02
CA TYR A 241 -10.69 8.35 13.04
C TYR A 241 -10.30 6.98 12.47
N PHE A 242 -11.23 6.32 11.82
CA PHE A 242 -10.99 5.05 11.14
C PHE A 242 -9.91 5.18 10.05
N ALA A 243 -10.00 6.22 9.21
CA ALA A 243 -9.06 6.42 8.12
C ALA A 243 -7.64 6.65 8.63
N LEU A 244 -7.45 7.49 9.65
CA LEU A 244 -6.13 7.74 10.24
C LEU A 244 -5.53 6.46 10.84
N ALA A 245 -6.34 5.68 11.58
CA ALA A 245 -5.90 4.41 12.15
C ALA A 245 -5.51 3.38 11.06
N ALA A 246 -6.32 3.25 10.01
CA ALA A 246 -6.06 2.36 8.90
C ALA A 246 -4.82 2.79 8.10
N ASP A 247 -4.66 4.08 7.80
CA ASP A 247 -3.55 4.59 7.01
C ASP A 247 -2.23 4.50 7.78
N LEU A 248 -2.22 4.81 9.07
CA LEU A 248 -1.02 4.71 9.92
C LEU A 248 -0.60 3.24 10.09
N GLY A 249 -1.57 2.38 10.40
CA GLY A 249 -1.32 0.94 10.56
C GLY A 249 -0.83 0.30 9.26
N SER A 250 -1.51 0.53 8.13
CA SER A 250 -1.13 -0.05 6.84
C SER A 250 0.26 0.39 6.39
N ARG A 251 0.68 1.64 6.66
CA ARG A 251 2.03 2.13 6.35
C ARG A 251 3.10 1.40 7.16
N GLY A 252 2.88 1.18 8.45
CA GLY A 252 3.79 0.42 9.29
C GLY A 252 4.07 -0.97 8.74
N PHE A 253 3.01 -1.72 8.47
CA PHE A 253 3.10 -3.08 7.92
C PHE A 253 3.66 -3.11 6.49
N SER A 254 3.20 -2.21 5.60
CA SER A 254 3.63 -2.20 4.21
C SER A 254 5.08 -1.79 4.04
N THR A 255 5.60 -0.88 4.86
CA THR A 255 7.00 -0.46 4.78
C THR A 255 7.93 -1.63 5.05
N LEU A 256 7.66 -2.40 6.10
CA LEU A 256 8.44 -3.58 6.44
C LEU A 256 8.25 -4.69 5.40
N GLY A 257 7.00 -4.98 5.04
CA GLY A 257 6.66 -6.05 4.10
C GLY A 257 7.25 -5.82 2.70
N THR A 258 7.19 -4.59 2.18
CA THR A 258 7.76 -4.27 0.86
C THR A 258 9.30 -4.39 0.85
N ALA A 259 9.97 -4.02 1.95
CA ALA A 259 11.41 -4.21 2.06
C ALA A 259 11.80 -5.68 2.01
N LEU A 260 10.97 -6.55 2.64
CA LEU A 260 11.15 -8.00 2.60
C LEU A 260 10.86 -8.59 1.22
N ASP A 261 9.76 -8.18 0.59
CA ASP A 261 9.31 -8.69 -0.70
C ASP A 261 10.36 -8.48 -1.79
N LEU A 262 10.95 -7.27 -1.85
CA LEU A 262 12.03 -6.95 -2.79
C LEU A 262 13.22 -7.92 -2.72
N LEU A 263 13.52 -8.46 -1.55
CA LEU A 263 14.61 -9.41 -1.34
C LEU A 263 14.15 -10.86 -1.54
N LEU A 264 13.08 -11.24 -0.86
CA LEU A 264 12.64 -12.62 -0.74
C LEU A 264 12.05 -13.16 -2.06
N PHE A 265 11.32 -12.32 -2.80
CA PHE A 265 10.79 -12.70 -4.10
C PHE A 265 11.91 -12.96 -5.11
N GLN A 266 12.95 -12.11 -5.12
CA GLN A 266 14.10 -12.31 -6.00
C GLN A 266 14.89 -13.60 -5.66
N LEU A 267 14.98 -13.97 -4.38
CA LEU A 267 15.62 -15.22 -3.97
C LEU A 267 14.84 -16.44 -4.48
N ALA A 268 13.51 -16.40 -4.44
CA ALA A 268 12.67 -17.48 -4.94
C ALA A 268 12.76 -17.63 -6.46
N VAL A 269 12.74 -16.51 -7.21
CA VAL A 269 12.91 -16.52 -8.67
C VAL A 269 14.29 -17.07 -9.07
N ARG A 270 15.36 -16.64 -8.40
CA ARG A 270 16.71 -17.17 -8.64
C ARG A 270 16.83 -18.68 -8.35
N ALA A 271 16.17 -19.13 -7.28
CA ALA A 271 16.14 -20.55 -6.95
C ALA A 271 15.44 -21.36 -8.07
N GLU A 272 14.34 -20.82 -8.64
CA GLU A 272 13.65 -21.43 -9.79
C GLU A 272 14.54 -21.50 -11.02
N GLU A 273 15.22 -20.40 -11.37
CA GLU A 273 16.06 -20.30 -12.57
C GLU A 273 17.31 -21.19 -12.53
N HIS A 274 17.95 -21.34 -11.33
CA HIS A 274 19.21 -22.06 -11.20
C HIS A 274 19.06 -23.52 -10.73
N HIS A 275 18.03 -23.83 -9.96
CA HIS A 275 17.90 -25.14 -9.29
C HIS A 275 16.51 -25.77 -9.49
N GLY A 276 15.65 -25.12 -10.31
CA GLY A 276 14.34 -25.65 -10.66
C GLY A 276 13.26 -25.44 -9.61
N ARG A 277 12.09 -26.03 -9.88
CA ARG A 277 10.84 -25.79 -9.14
C ARG A 277 10.91 -26.18 -7.66
N GLU A 278 11.52 -27.31 -7.34
CA GLU A 278 11.62 -27.81 -5.94
C GLU A 278 12.42 -26.83 -5.06
N ALA A 279 13.52 -26.31 -5.59
CA ALA A 279 14.32 -25.30 -4.88
C ALA A 279 13.58 -23.99 -4.70
N ALA A 280 12.79 -23.57 -5.68
CA ALA A 280 11.91 -22.41 -5.55
C ALA A 280 10.85 -22.61 -4.47
N GLU A 281 10.22 -23.78 -4.40
CA GLU A 281 9.22 -24.10 -3.38
C GLU A 281 9.81 -24.15 -1.97
N ALA A 282 11.01 -24.74 -1.81
CA ALA A 282 11.74 -24.69 -0.53
C ALA A 282 12.11 -23.27 -0.13
N GLN A 283 12.52 -22.42 -1.07
CA GLN A 283 12.81 -21.01 -0.79
C GLN A 283 11.54 -20.23 -0.43
N ILE A 284 10.41 -20.48 -1.08
CA ILE A 284 9.12 -19.88 -0.73
C ILE A 284 8.69 -20.25 0.69
N THR A 285 8.84 -21.53 1.07
CA THR A 285 8.57 -22.01 2.44
C THR A 285 9.40 -21.23 3.45
N ARG A 286 10.70 -21.08 3.19
CA ARG A 286 11.59 -20.28 4.05
C ARG A 286 11.16 -18.81 4.10
N ASN A 287 10.78 -18.22 2.97
CA ASN A 287 10.30 -16.84 2.89
C ASN A 287 9.05 -16.61 3.75
N ILE A 288 8.10 -17.56 3.75
CA ILE A 288 6.91 -17.51 4.61
C ILE A 288 7.34 -17.46 6.09
N GLY A 289 8.28 -18.31 6.50
CA GLY A 289 8.85 -18.28 7.86
C GLY A 289 9.42 -16.93 8.24
N VAL A 290 10.24 -16.34 7.36
CA VAL A 290 10.84 -15.00 7.57
C VAL A 290 9.79 -13.91 7.67
N VAL A 291 8.80 -13.90 6.77
CA VAL A 291 7.72 -12.90 6.75
C VAL A 291 6.89 -12.97 8.04
N VAL A 292 6.49 -14.17 8.47
CA VAL A 292 5.73 -14.37 9.71
C VAL A 292 6.59 -13.97 10.93
N ALA A 293 7.86 -14.39 10.97
CA ALA A 293 8.77 -14.08 12.06
C ALA A 293 9.03 -12.57 12.24
N LEU A 294 8.84 -11.76 11.20
CA LEU A 294 9.02 -10.32 11.29
C LEU A 294 7.70 -9.54 11.44
N LEU A 295 6.64 -9.94 10.75
CA LEU A 295 5.37 -9.21 10.80
C LEU A 295 4.55 -9.50 12.07
N LEU A 296 4.64 -10.69 12.63
CA LEU A 296 3.85 -11.06 13.82
C LEU A 296 4.28 -10.28 15.07
N PRO A 297 5.58 -10.19 15.42
CA PRO A 297 6.01 -9.33 16.53
C PRO A 297 5.77 -7.84 16.24
N CYS A 298 5.79 -7.40 14.98
CA CYS A 298 5.42 -6.04 14.63
C CYS A 298 3.95 -5.76 14.91
N ALA A 299 3.04 -6.70 14.65
CA ALA A 299 1.62 -6.57 15.00
C ALA A 299 1.44 -6.47 16.53
N ALA A 300 2.09 -7.34 17.27
CA ALA A 300 2.10 -7.35 18.73
C ALA A 300 2.70 -6.05 19.31
N GLY A 301 3.85 -5.64 18.80
CA GLY A 301 4.53 -4.40 19.19
C GLY A 301 3.69 -3.16 18.87
N TYR A 302 3.07 -3.11 17.69
CA TYR A 302 2.19 -1.99 17.30
C TYR A 302 1.01 -1.85 18.24
N TRP A 303 0.38 -2.97 18.63
CA TRP A 303 -0.67 -2.96 19.65
C TRP A 303 -0.15 -2.43 21.00
N ALA A 304 1.03 -2.88 21.43
CA ALA A 304 1.62 -2.48 22.71
C ALA A 304 1.94 -0.98 22.76
N VAL A 305 2.47 -0.40 21.66
CA VAL A 305 2.85 1.02 21.61
C VAL A 305 1.70 1.97 21.22
N THR A 306 0.53 1.45 20.83
CA THR A 306 -0.61 2.26 20.35
C THR A 306 -1.01 3.38 21.36
N PRO A 307 -1.10 3.16 22.69
CA PRO A 307 -1.46 4.23 23.61
C PRO A 307 -0.43 5.35 23.65
N ALA A 308 0.86 5.01 23.65
CA ALA A 308 1.96 5.97 23.61
C ALA A 308 2.01 6.72 22.26
N LEU A 309 1.87 5.98 21.15
CA LEU A 309 1.82 6.54 19.81
C LEU A 309 0.67 7.54 19.64
N GLN A 310 -0.52 7.19 20.17
CA GLN A 310 -1.67 8.09 20.17
C GLN A 310 -1.39 9.42 20.86
N GLN A 311 -0.68 9.41 21.98
CA GLN A 311 -0.42 10.63 22.74
C GLN A 311 0.72 11.47 22.15
N LEU A 312 1.75 10.84 21.58
CA LEU A 312 2.95 11.50 21.07
C LEU A 312 2.83 11.98 19.64
N VAL A 313 2.15 11.21 18.79
CA VAL A 313 2.18 11.39 17.33
C VAL A 313 0.83 11.81 16.77
N VAL A 314 -0.26 11.24 17.30
CA VAL A 314 -1.61 11.48 16.79
C VAL A 314 -2.14 12.83 17.26
N PRO A 315 -2.72 13.66 16.35
CA PRO A 315 -3.34 14.95 16.73
C PRO A 315 -4.40 14.78 17.82
N GLU A 316 -4.51 15.74 18.72
CA GLU A 316 -5.39 15.65 19.90
C GLU A 316 -6.84 15.32 19.56
N ALA A 317 -7.38 15.93 18.50
CA ALA A 317 -8.75 15.71 18.06
C ALA A 317 -9.05 14.25 17.61
N PHE A 318 -8.03 13.43 17.38
CA PHE A 318 -8.17 12.02 16.99
C PHE A 318 -7.93 11.05 18.14
N ARG A 319 -7.47 11.52 19.31
CA ARG A 319 -7.16 10.66 20.45
C ARG A 319 -8.43 10.02 21.00
N GLY A 320 -8.31 8.84 21.56
CA GLY A 320 -9.43 8.01 22.02
C GLY A 320 -9.92 7.05 20.94
N PRO A 321 -10.73 7.49 19.95
CA PRO A 321 -11.21 6.61 18.88
C PRO A 321 -10.09 5.96 18.05
N PHE A 322 -8.97 6.66 17.84
CA PHE A 322 -7.81 6.13 17.13
C PHE A 322 -7.30 4.80 17.72
N ALA A 323 -7.15 4.71 19.04
CA ALA A 323 -6.65 3.49 19.68
C ALA A 323 -7.62 2.32 19.52
N LEU A 324 -8.92 2.55 19.60
CA LEU A 324 -9.95 1.55 19.37
C LEU A 324 -9.89 1.03 17.94
N TYR A 325 -9.95 1.93 16.95
CA TYR A 325 -9.89 1.52 15.55
C TYR A 325 -8.58 0.82 15.20
N THR A 326 -7.45 1.28 15.74
CA THR A 326 -6.15 0.62 15.56
C THR A 326 -6.17 -0.80 16.09
N ALA A 327 -6.67 -1.03 17.31
CA ALA A 327 -6.75 -2.37 17.91
C ALA A 327 -7.61 -3.33 17.09
N LEU A 328 -8.74 -2.86 16.54
CA LEU A 328 -9.65 -3.64 15.71
C LEU A 328 -9.10 -3.93 14.31
N LEU A 329 -8.27 -3.03 13.77
CA LEU A 329 -7.71 -3.15 12.42
C LEU A 329 -6.40 -3.95 12.36
N ILE A 330 -5.60 -4.00 13.44
CA ILE A 330 -4.32 -4.73 13.47
C ILE A 330 -4.44 -6.17 12.94
N PRO A 331 -5.41 -7.01 13.38
CA PRO A 331 -5.53 -8.37 12.88
C PRO A 331 -5.74 -8.44 11.36
N GLY A 332 -6.61 -7.56 10.82
CA GLY A 332 -6.88 -7.48 9.40
C GLY A 332 -5.67 -6.99 8.60
N LEU A 333 -4.96 -5.96 9.09
CA LEU A 333 -3.75 -5.44 8.46
C LEU A 333 -2.60 -6.44 8.47
N PHE A 334 -2.47 -7.22 9.54
CA PHE A 334 -1.55 -8.35 9.58
C PHE A 334 -1.90 -9.40 8.53
N CYS A 335 -3.17 -9.81 8.44
CA CYS A 335 -3.64 -10.75 7.41
C CYS A 335 -3.38 -10.24 5.99
N LEU A 336 -3.66 -8.95 5.72
CA LEU A 336 -3.36 -8.31 4.44
C LEU A 336 -1.86 -8.38 4.11
N SER A 337 -1.02 -8.14 5.10
CA SER A 337 0.43 -8.19 4.92
C SER A 337 0.95 -9.60 4.67
N ILE A 338 0.44 -10.59 5.40
CA ILE A 338 0.74 -12.02 5.12
C ILE A 338 0.27 -12.41 3.72
N MET A 339 -0.91 -11.98 3.31
CA MET A 339 -1.37 -12.20 1.94
C MET A 339 -0.40 -11.62 0.90
N ASN A 340 -0.03 -10.35 1.05
CA ASN A 340 0.76 -9.66 0.04
C ASN A 340 2.20 -10.16 -0.02
N PHE A 341 2.83 -10.46 1.12
CA PHE A 341 4.26 -10.70 1.19
C PHE A 341 4.65 -12.18 1.42
N ALA A 342 3.70 -13.03 1.79
CA ALA A 342 3.94 -14.46 1.99
C ALA A 342 3.13 -15.35 1.04
N LEU A 343 1.81 -15.11 0.87
CA LEU A 343 0.93 -16.01 0.14
C LEU A 343 0.81 -15.67 -1.35
N ASN A 344 0.62 -14.39 -1.73
CA ASN A 344 0.50 -14.00 -3.12
C ASN A 344 1.72 -14.37 -3.98
N PRO A 345 2.98 -14.26 -3.51
CA PRO A 345 4.16 -14.69 -4.24
C PRO A 345 4.11 -16.16 -4.69
N ILE A 346 3.48 -17.06 -3.90
CA ILE A 346 3.29 -18.46 -4.26
C ILE A 346 2.54 -18.58 -5.59
N PHE A 347 1.40 -17.87 -5.69
CA PHE A 347 0.54 -17.91 -6.88
C PHE A 347 1.10 -17.11 -8.05
N GLN A 348 1.89 -16.06 -7.79
CA GLN A 348 2.58 -15.28 -8.81
C GLN A 348 3.67 -16.10 -9.51
N ILE A 349 4.53 -16.78 -8.76
CA ILE A 349 5.57 -17.67 -9.29
C ILE A 349 4.93 -18.81 -10.09
N ARG A 350 3.86 -19.39 -9.58
CA ARG A 350 3.09 -20.44 -10.27
C ARG A 350 2.22 -19.93 -11.43
N ARG A 351 2.21 -18.61 -11.70
CA ARG A 351 1.39 -17.94 -12.73
C ARG A 351 -0.11 -18.25 -12.62
N ARG A 352 -0.61 -18.46 -11.40
CA ARG A 352 -2.02 -18.77 -11.11
C ARG A 352 -2.69 -17.61 -10.40
N THR A 353 -3.42 -16.78 -11.13
CA THR A 353 -4.11 -15.58 -10.57
C THR A 353 -5.49 -15.87 -9.98
N ARG A 354 -6.15 -16.96 -10.44
CA ARG A 354 -7.52 -17.31 -9.99
C ARG A 354 -7.68 -17.41 -8.48
N PRO A 355 -6.79 -18.08 -7.70
CA PRO A 355 -6.92 -18.13 -6.25
C PRO A 355 -6.87 -16.76 -5.59
N VAL A 356 -6.04 -15.85 -6.11
CA VAL A 356 -5.89 -14.49 -5.57
C VAL A 356 -7.17 -13.68 -5.80
N ILE A 357 -7.78 -13.78 -6.99
CA ILE A 357 -9.07 -13.14 -7.29
C ILE A 357 -10.19 -13.73 -6.42
N ALA A 358 -10.25 -15.05 -6.27
CA ALA A 358 -11.24 -15.71 -5.43
C ALA A 358 -11.12 -15.28 -3.96
N ALA A 359 -9.89 -15.13 -3.44
CA ALA A 359 -9.66 -14.62 -2.09
C ALA A 359 -10.12 -13.16 -1.93
N ALA A 360 -9.83 -12.31 -2.92
CA ALA A 360 -10.28 -10.92 -2.91
C ALA A 360 -11.82 -10.83 -2.90
N LEU A 361 -12.49 -11.63 -3.74
CA LEU A 361 -13.95 -11.68 -3.79
C LEU A 361 -14.56 -12.20 -2.48
N LEU A 362 -14.00 -13.28 -1.90
CA LEU A 362 -14.45 -13.81 -0.61
C LEU A 362 -14.26 -12.75 0.50
N GLY A 363 -13.09 -12.13 0.56
CA GLY A 363 -12.81 -11.09 1.55
C GLY A 363 -13.78 -9.91 1.43
N CYS A 364 -14.05 -9.45 0.21
CA CYS A 364 -15.01 -8.38 -0.05
C CYS A 364 -16.46 -8.80 0.32
N ALA A 365 -16.85 -10.04 0.02
CA ALA A 365 -18.16 -10.57 0.38
C ALA A 365 -18.34 -10.65 1.90
N ILE A 366 -17.36 -11.20 2.63
CA ILE A 366 -17.40 -11.28 4.11
C ILE A 366 -17.40 -9.88 4.73
N ASN A 367 -16.59 -8.95 4.20
CA ASN A 367 -16.63 -7.54 4.61
C ASN A 367 -18.02 -6.95 4.37
N GLY A 368 -18.62 -7.16 3.19
CA GLY A 368 -19.96 -6.66 2.86
C GLY A 368 -21.06 -7.22 3.79
N ILE A 369 -21.03 -8.50 4.10
CA ILE A 369 -21.93 -9.11 5.10
C ILE A 369 -21.69 -8.47 6.47
N GLY A 370 -20.42 -8.31 6.86
CA GLY A 370 -20.04 -7.65 8.10
C GLY A 370 -20.55 -6.21 8.18
N LEU A 371 -20.49 -5.44 7.09
CA LEU A 371 -21.04 -4.09 7.01
C LEU A 371 -22.55 -4.02 7.22
N ALA A 372 -23.28 -5.05 6.82
CA ALA A 372 -24.74 -5.11 7.01
C ALA A 372 -25.14 -5.46 8.46
N VAL A 373 -24.32 -6.25 9.17
CA VAL A 373 -24.66 -6.83 10.48
C VAL A 373 -23.95 -6.13 11.63
N LEU A 374 -22.62 -6.00 11.58
CA LEU A 374 -21.82 -5.59 12.73
C LEU A 374 -22.05 -4.14 13.20
N PRO A 375 -22.33 -3.16 12.33
CA PRO A 375 -22.65 -1.80 12.81
C PRO A 375 -23.92 -1.74 13.68
N ARG A 376 -24.86 -2.66 13.48
CA ARG A 376 -26.07 -2.74 14.31
C ARG A 376 -25.78 -3.27 15.73
N LEU A 377 -24.69 -4.01 15.89
CA LEU A 377 -24.30 -4.63 17.17
C LEU A 377 -23.24 -3.81 17.92
N MET A 378 -22.31 -3.20 17.19
CA MET A 378 -21.11 -2.58 17.74
C MET A 378 -20.97 -1.09 17.33
N GLY A 379 -21.97 -0.51 16.67
CA GLY A 379 -21.86 0.83 16.10
C GLY A 379 -20.79 0.92 15.01
N PRO A 380 -20.21 2.10 14.76
CA PRO A 380 -19.22 2.33 13.70
C PRO A 380 -17.99 1.42 13.81
N ALA A 381 -17.60 1.03 15.04
CA ALA A 381 -16.48 0.12 15.29
C ALA A 381 -16.68 -1.26 14.63
N GLY A 382 -17.93 -1.69 14.44
CA GLY A 382 -18.26 -2.91 13.73
C GLY A 382 -17.75 -2.95 12.29
N ILE A 383 -17.57 -1.80 11.65
CA ILE A 383 -17.01 -1.70 10.28
C ILE A 383 -15.52 -2.07 10.28
N ALA A 384 -14.76 -1.67 11.30
CA ALA A 384 -13.36 -2.07 11.44
C ALA A 384 -13.21 -3.57 11.66
N VAL A 385 -14.13 -4.16 12.44
CA VAL A 385 -14.20 -5.63 12.63
C VAL A 385 -14.55 -6.31 11.31
N ALA A 386 -15.55 -5.80 10.56
CA ALA A 386 -15.92 -6.32 9.25
C ALA A 386 -14.72 -6.36 8.28
N GLN A 387 -13.94 -5.29 8.23
CA GLN A 387 -12.72 -5.23 7.42
C GLN A 387 -11.70 -6.29 7.84
N SER A 388 -11.45 -6.41 9.13
CA SER A 388 -10.50 -7.40 9.65
C SER A 388 -10.94 -8.83 9.37
N LEU A 389 -12.23 -9.15 9.53
CA LEU A 389 -12.81 -10.46 9.19
C LEU A 389 -12.72 -10.75 7.69
N GLY A 390 -13.03 -9.76 6.84
CA GLY A 390 -12.90 -9.90 5.38
C GLY A 390 -11.46 -10.22 4.96
N LEU A 391 -10.49 -9.47 5.48
CA LEU A 391 -9.08 -9.72 5.19
C LEU A 391 -8.58 -11.06 5.77
N ALA A 392 -9.03 -11.43 6.95
CA ALA A 392 -8.71 -12.74 7.54
C ALA A 392 -9.29 -13.89 6.73
N ALA A 393 -10.53 -13.79 6.24
CA ALA A 393 -11.16 -14.80 5.38
C ALA A 393 -10.42 -14.95 4.05
N ALA A 394 -10.00 -13.85 3.43
CA ALA A 394 -9.18 -13.88 2.22
C ALA A 394 -7.82 -14.56 2.46
N ALA A 395 -7.14 -14.22 3.56
CA ALA A 395 -5.87 -14.85 3.94
C ALA A 395 -6.04 -16.35 4.23
N ALA A 396 -7.10 -16.72 4.93
CA ALA A 396 -7.44 -18.12 5.23
C ALA A 396 -7.69 -18.94 3.95
N LEU A 397 -8.40 -18.38 2.95
CA LEU A 397 -8.61 -19.05 1.68
C LEU A 397 -7.30 -19.30 0.93
N LEU A 398 -6.41 -18.28 0.86
CA LEU A 398 -5.10 -18.44 0.20
C LEU A 398 -4.22 -19.44 0.95
N ALA A 399 -4.16 -19.37 2.27
CA ALA A 399 -3.43 -20.33 3.10
C ALA A 399 -3.98 -21.74 2.91
N GLY A 400 -5.31 -21.92 2.93
CA GLY A 400 -5.95 -23.21 2.68
C GLY A 400 -5.64 -23.78 1.29
N ARG A 401 -5.60 -22.93 0.26
CA ARG A 401 -5.19 -23.35 -1.09
C ARG A 401 -3.71 -23.74 -1.16
N ALA A 402 -2.84 -23.06 -0.43
CA ALA A 402 -1.43 -23.40 -0.35
C ALA A 402 -1.18 -24.69 0.46
N LEU A 403 -2.01 -24.98 1.45
CA LEU A 403 -1.88 -26.17 2.31
C LEU A 403 -2.53 -27.42 1.71
N PHE A 404 -3.75 -27.29 1.18
CA PHE A 404 -4.60 -28.41 0.79
C PHE A 404 -4.85 -28.48 -0.72
N GLY A 405 -4.30 -27.53 -1.48
CA GLY A 405 -4.43 -27.50 -2.94
C GLY A 405 -3.65 -28.62 -3.65
N PRO A 406 -3.87 -28.79 -4.97
CA PRO A 406 -3.16 -29.82 -5.77
C PRO A 406 -1.65 -29.69 -5.74
N ASP A 407 -1.14 -28.48 -5.50
CA ASP A 407 0.28 -28.19 -5.37
C ASP A 407 0.58 -27.68 -3.95
N ARG A 408 0.31 -28.53 -2.95
CA ARG A 408 0.54 -28.17 -1.55
C ARG A 408 2.01 -27.84 -1.29
N LEU A 409 2.22 -26.80 -0.47
CA LEU A 409 3.53 -26.36 -0.02
C LEU A 409 3.78 -26.86 1.40
N ALA A 410 5.00 -27.29 1.68
CA ALA A 410 5.39 -27.55 3.06
C ALA A 410 5.44 -26.21 3.83
N MET A 411 4.67 -26.10 4.92
CA MET A 411 4.67 -24.88 5.74
C MET A 411 5.71 -24.98 6.83
N PRO A 412 6.39 -23.89 7.20
CA PRO A 412 7.39 -23.85 8.26
C PRO A 412 6.71 -23.78 9.66
N TRP A 413 5.95 -24.81 10.01
CA TRP A 413 5.11 -24.84 11.23
C TRP A 413 5.91 -24.57 12.52
N ARG A 414 7.15 -25.08 12.58
CA ARG A 414 8.05 -24.82 13.70
C ARG A 414 8.31 -23.33 13.87
N ASP A 415 8.67 -22.66 12.78
CA ASP A 415 9.01 -21.23 12.81
C ASP A 415 7.79 -20.37 13.07
N ILE A 416 6.64 -20.72 12.48
CA ILE A 416 5.34 -20.06 12.71
C ILE A 416 4.95 -20.21 14.19
N GLY A 417 5.01 -21.42 14.75
CA GLY A 417 4.67 -21.69 16.14
C GLY A 417 5.59 -20.97 17.14
N LEU A 418 6.90 -21.01 16.90
CA LEU A 418 7.88 -20.29 17.73
C LEU A 418 7.68 -18.77 17.65
N SER A 419 7.43 -18.23 16.46
CA SER A 419 7.14 -16.81 16.28
C SER A 419 5.86 -16.38 17.01
N ALA A 420 4.83 -17.21 16.96
CA ALA A 420 3.58 -16.95 17.65
C ALA A 420 3.76 -16.99 19.18
N ALA A 421 4.42 -18.00 19.69
CA ALA A 421 4.70 -18.13 21.12
C ALA A 421 5.57 -16.97 21.63
N ALA A 422 6.63 -16.62 20.90
CA ALA A 422 7.51 -15.50 21.24
C ALA A 422 6.76 -14.14 21.21
N SER A 423 5.89 -13.92 20.20
CA SER A 423 5.10 -12.70 20.09
C SER A 423 4.05 -12.61 21.21
N LEU A 424 3.46 -13.74 21.60
CA LEU A 424 2.52 -13.78 22.72
C LEU A 424 3.23 -13.51 24.05
N ALA A 425 4.39 -14.13 24.28
CA ALA A 425 5.22 -13.85 25.46
C ALA A 425 5.62 -12.37 25.54
N MET A 426 6.03 -11.79 24.39
CA MET A 426 6.31 -10.37 24.28
C MET A 426 5.09 -9.52 24.64
N LEU A 427 3.89 -9.84 24.13
CA LEU A 427 2.64 -9.14 24.46
C LEU A 427 2.36 -9.16 25.97
N VAL A 428 2.49 -10.33 26.63
CA VAL A 428 2.25 -10.48 28.06
C VAL A 428 3.20 -9.58 28.86
N VAL A 429 4.48 -9.54 28.47
CA VAL A 429 5.48 -8.69 29.17
C VAL A 429 5.24 -7.21 28.90
N LEU A 430 4.85 -6.82 27.68
CA LEU A 430 4.66 -5.42 27.32
C LEU A 430 3.29 -4.87 27.77
N ALA A 431 2.28 -5.69 27.99
CA ALA A 431 0.93 -5.27 28.34
C ALA A 431 0.87 -4.32 29.56
N PRO A 432 1.53 -4.58 30.70
CA PRO A 432 1.52 -3.65 31.84
C PRO A 432 2.30 -2.36 31.56
N LEU A 433 3.34 -2.41 30.71
CA LEU A 433 4.23 -1.27 30.44
C LEU A 433 3.60 -0.24 29.50
N ARG A 434 2.56 -0.60 28.77
CA ARG A 434 1.86 0.28 27.82
C ARG A 434 1.13 1.46 28.48
N HIS A 435 0.93 1.42 29.78
CA HIS A 435 0.23 2.46 30.57
C HIS A 435 1.18 3.42 31.29
N LEU A 436 2.50 3.25 31.11
CA LEU A 436 3.50 4.18 31.60
C LEU A 436 3.41 5.54 30.87
N GLU A 437 4.19 6.52 31.32
CA GLU A 437 4.32 7.80 30.60
C GLU A 437 4.63 7.56 29.11
N PRO A 438 3.98 8.26 28.19
CA PRO A 438 4.03 7.92 26.75
C PRO A 438 5.41 7.80 26.15
N ALA A 439 6.34 8.70 26.47
CA ALA A 439 7.72 8.65 25.96
C ALA A 439 8.49 7.45 26.52
N VAL A 440 8.29 7.18 27.82
CA VAL A 440 8.90 6.04 28.51
C VAL A 440 8.31 4.72 28.00
N ALA A 441 6.98 4.65 27.89
CA ALA A 441 6.28 3.48 27.35
C ALA A 441 6.75 3.13 25.94
N LEU A 442 6.84 4.13 25.04
CA LEU A 442 7.31 3.91 23.66
C LEU A 442 8.73 3.37 23.66
N THR A 443 9.65 3.99 24.38
CA THR A 443 11.07 3.60 24.42
C THR A 443 11.25 2.20 25.01
N ILE A 444 10.59 1.92 26.13
CA ILE A 444 10.71 0.63 26.82
C ILE A 444 10.02 -0.47 25.99
N CYS A 445 8.79 -0.25 25.52
CA CYS A 445 8.09 -1.27 24.76
C CYS A 445 8.83 -1.64 23.45
N VAL A 446 9.38 -0.65 22.74
CA VAL A 446 10.18 -0.91 21.53
C VAL A 446 11.48 -1.62 21.88
N GLY A 447 12.27 -1.08 22.83
CA GLY A 447 13.57 -1.64 23.19
C GLY A 447 13.47 -3.05 23.79
N LEU A 448 12.57 -3.23 24.74
CA LEU A 448 12.35 -4.53 25.39
C LEU A 448 11.70 -5.54 24.44
N GLY A 449 10.75 -5.10 23.60
CA GLY A 449 10.11 -5.94 22.59
C GLY A 449 11.14 -6.50 21.59
N VAL A 450 12.01 -5.64 21.06
CA VAL A 450 13.10 -6.05 20.16
C VAL A 450 14.09 -6.98 20.86
N ALA A 451 14.45 -6.69 22.10
CA ALA A 451 15.40 -7.52 22.87
C ALA A 451 14.82 -8.91 23.17
N LEU A 452 13.59 -8.98 23.70
CA LEU A 452 12.93 -10.24 24.02
C LEU A 452 12.71 -11.11 22.79
N TYR A 453 12.09 -10.54 21.77
CA TYR A 453 11.83 -11.28 20.54
C TYR A 453 13.13 -11.66 19.82
N GLY A 454 14.08 -10.72 19.72
CA GLY A 454 15.39 -10.95 19.12
C GLY A 454 16.18 -12.06 19.83
N ALA A 455 16.11 -12.14 21.18
CA ALA A 455 16.72 -13.22 21.94
C ALA A 455 16.13 -14.59 21.58
N VAL A 456 14.80 -14.69 21.47
CA VAL A 456 14.14 -15.94 21.05
C VAL A 456 14.51 -16.32 19.62
N VAL A 457 14.52 -15.37 18.68
CA VAL A 457 14.95 -15.60 17.30
C VAL A 457 16.39 -16.11 17.25
N TRP A 458 17.26 -15.52 18.06
CA TRP A 458 18.68 -15.92 18.12
C TRP A 458 18.89 -17.32 18.70
N VAL A 459 18.20 -17.64 19.81
CA VAL A 459 18.33 -18.92 20.48
C VAL A 459 17.78 -20.07 19.63
N PHE A 460 16.61 -19.89 19.05
CA PHE A 460 15.92 -20.95 18.30
C PHE A 460 16.18 -20.93 16.79
N ASP A 461 16.99 -19.97 16.31
CA ASP A 461 17.31 -19.75 14.89
C ASP A 461 16.05 -19.76 13.99
N ILE A 462 15.03 -18.97 14.38
CA ILE A 462 13.74 -18.90 13.68
C ILE A 462 13.97 -18.46 12.24
N ALA A 463 13.48 -19.24 11.30
CA ALA A 463 13.58 -19.02 9.84
C ALA A 463 15.06 -18.88 9.34
N GLY A 464 16.05 -19.35 10.10
CA GLY A 464 17.48 -19.22 9.77
C GLY A 464 18.00 -17.79 9.80
N LEU A 465 17.34 -16.88 10.54
CA LEU A 465 17.73 -15.48 10.63
C LEU A 465 19.10 -15.26 11.25
N ARG A 466 19.48 -16.11 12.23
CA ARG A 466 20.82 -16.06 12.83
C ARG A 466 21.91 -16.34 11.79
N LEU A 467 21.73 -17.34 10.94
CA LEU A 467 22.68 -17.69 9.87
C LEU A 467 22.81 -16.55 8.87
N LEU A 468 21.70 -15.92 8.46
CA LEU A 468 21.72 -14.77 7.54
C LEU A 468 22.51 -13.57 8.10
N VAL A 469 22.40 -13.31 9.40
CA VAL A 469 23.14 -12.24 10.07
C VAL A 469 24.62 -12.61 10.17
N THR A 470 24.97 -13.81 10.62
CA THR A 470 26.37 -14.24 10.81
C THR A 470 27.15 -14.32 9.50
N GLU A 471 26.55 -14.82 8.41
CA GLU A 471 27.19 -14.85 7.09
C GLU A 471 27.47 -13.44 6.55
N ARG A 472 26.58 -12.49 6.76
CA ARG A 472 26.73 -11.14 6.25
C ARG A 472 27.79 -10.33 7.00
N PHE A 473 27.96 -10.58 8.29
CA PHE A 473 28.98 -9.95 9.11
C PHE A 473 30.31 -10.72 9.09
N GLY A 474 30.29 -12.05 8.86
CA GLY A 474 31.49 -12.89 8.76
C GLY A 474 32.29 -12.69 7.46
N ARG A 475 31.66 -12.31 6.36
CA ARG A 475 32.29 -12.02 5.06
C ARG A 475 33.10 -10.71 5.02
N ARG A 476 33.24 -9.98 6.11
CA ARG A 476 34.14 -8.80 6.23
C ARG A 476 35.57 -9.15 6.66
N ARG A 477 36.00 -10.40 6.59
CA ARG A 477 37.43 -10.70 6.69
C ARG A 477 38.07 -10.37 5.32
N PRO A 478 39.07 -9.47 5.25
CA PRO A 478 39.79 -9.24 4.01
C PRO A 478 40.48 -10.55 3.62
N VAL A 479 40.25 -10.99 2.38
CA VAL A 479 41.12 -11.96 1.75
C VAL A 479 42.48 -11.25 1.69
N ALA A 480 43.44 -11.73 2.52
CA ALA A 480 44.82 -11.33 2.39
C ALA A 480 45.26 -11.70 0.97
N ALA A 481 45.77 -10.71 0.26
CA ALA A 481 46.40 -10.90 -1.05
C ALA A 481 47.60 -11.84 -0.85
N GLU A 482 47.57 -13.00 -1.52
CA GLU A 482 48.76 -13.73 -1.96
C GLU A 482 48.88 -13.58 -3.49
#